data_6d8998bb551a12ce4af612833e97c5f7
#
_entry.id   6d8998bb551a12ce4af612833e97c5f7
#
_cell.length_a   1.000
_cell.length_b   1.000
_cell.length_c   1.000
_cell.angle_alpha   90.00
_cell.angle_beta   90.00
_cell.angle_gamma   90.00
#
_symmetry.space_group_name_H-M   'P 1'
#
loop_
_entity.id
_entity.type
_entity.pdbx_description
1 polymer ?
#
loop_
_entity_poly.entity_id
_entity_poly.type
_entity_poly.pdbx_seq_one_letter_code
_entity_poly.pdbx_strand_id
1 'polypeptide(L)'
;MKRIKPLISASLLTAVALSAVSCGGGSKEGGMDGELSLSGAFALYPLAVQWAEEFRSIYPDVRVDISAGGAGKGMTDALAGVVDLGMVSREVYPPEEAKGAVGFAVAKDAVAATVNAANPKIKELLERGMTREAAIKIWITGEAKTWGDVLGTDDDTPLHVYTRSDACGAAETWALWLGGKQEDLFGTAVFGDPGVAAAVQKDIYGIGFNNIGYAYDNDTHKPNDGILVMPIDIDGNGRITPDERFYDTKDRFIEAIAEDKYPSPPARDLYLVTKGVPTDSVTVAFIKYVLGKGQEKNVPAGYIGMSEEKVQRSLDMLEAASASEVQNR
;
A
#
# COMPACT_ATOMS: atom_id res chain seq x y z
N MET A 1 22.35 46.04 81.37
CA MET A 1 22.18 47.53 81.45
C MET A 1 21.71 48.07 80.13
N LYS A 2 20.67 48.98 80.21
CA LYS A 2 20.07 49.83 79.15
C LYS A 2 19.20 49.08 78.11
N ARG A 3 17.90 48.99 78.32
CA ARG A 3 16.77 49.94 78.13
C ARG A 3 16.94 50.75 76.81
N ILE A 4 15.97 50.66 75.88
CA ILE A 4 15.07 51.73 75.54
C ILE A 4 13.96 51.23 74.55
N LYS A 5 12.83 51.79 74.71
CA LYS A 5 11.46 51.52 74.32
C LYS A 5 11.13 51.85 72.82
N PRO A 6 9.84 51.63 72.51
CA PRO A 6 9.34 51.45 71.14
C PRO A 6 8.91 52.76 70.50
N LEU A 7 8.75 52.75 69.20
CA LEU A 7 7.94 53.75 68.46
C LEU A 7 6.95 53.09 67.53
N ILE A 8 5.73 53.40 67.82
CA ILE A 8 4.51 53.18 67.05
C ILE A 8 4.52 54.14 65.85
N SER A 9 4.28 53.65 64.66
CA SER A 9 3.68 54.53 63.63
C SER A 9 2.98 53.75 62.53
N ALA A 10 1.72 53.87 62.54
CA ALA A 10 0.78 54.20 61.47
C ALA A 10 0.67 53.28 60.24
N SER A 11 -0.45 52.72 60.23
CA SER A 11 -1.17 52.06 59.10
C SER A 11 -1.11 52.82 57.80
N LEU A 12 -0.80 52.11 56.71
CA LEU A 12 -1.28 52.48 55.38
C LEU A 12 -1.76 51.20 54.66
N LEU A 13 -3.07 51.04 54.65
CA LEU A 13 -3.75 50.03 53.78
C LEU A 13 -3.54 50.46 52.32
N THR A 14 -2.74 49.73 51.62
CA THR A 14 -2.71 49.78 50.17
C THR A 14 -3.43 48.54 49.62
N ALA A 15 -4.63 48.77 49.11
CA ALA A 15 -5.42 47.75 48.42
C ALA A 15 -4.69 47.43 47.10
N VAL A 16 -4.05 46.27 47.03
CA VAL A 16 -3.56 45.70 45.80
C VAL A 16 -4.74 44.99 45.13
N ALA A 17 -5.30 45.63 44.09
CA ALA A 17 -6.21 44.99 43.18
C ALA A 17 -5.46 43.87 42.44
N LEU A 18 -5.70 42.58 42.81
CA LEU A 18 -5.33 41.46 41.97
C LEU A 18 -6.17 41.52 40.68
N SER A 19 -5.57 42.06 39.64
CA SER A 19 -6.01 41.83 38.24
C SER A 19 -5.81 40.35 37.99
N ALA A 20 -6.85 39.55 38.06
CA ALA A 20 -6.87 38.21 37.48
C ALA A 20 -6.70 38.39 35.97
N VAL A 21 -5.45 38.23 35.50
CA VAL A 21 -5.19 37.97 34.08
C VAL A 21 -5.75 36.59 33.82
N SER A 22 -7.00 36.53 33.40
CA SER A 22 -7.58 35.38 32.73
C SER A 22 -6.74 35.17 31.48
N CYS A 23 -5.80 34.22 31.54
CA CYS A 23 -5.26 33.60 30.35
C CYS A 23 -6.47 32.99 29.62
N GLY A 24 -7.08 33.76 28.77
CA GLY A 24 -7.99 33.27 27.76
C GLY A 24 -7.21 32.27 26.92
N GLY A 25 -7.36 30.97 27.24
CA GLY A 25 -7.04 29.91 26.31
C GLY A 25 -7.87 30.20 25.07
N GLY A 26 -7.25 30.75 24.05
CA GLY A 26 -7.86 30.79 22.73
C GLY A 26 -8.15 29.34 22.37
N SER A 27 -9.41 28.96 22.42
CA SER A 27 -9.91 27.81 21.70
C SER A 27 -9.50 28.02 20.26
N LYS A 28 -8.52 27.26 19.78
CA LYS A 28 -8.25 27.14 18.35
C LYS A 28 -9.55 26.62 17.74
N GLU A 29 -10.32 27.51 17.11
CA GLU A 29 -11.46 27.11 16.32
C GLU A 29 -10.96 26.10 15.27
N GLY A 30 -11.40 24.83 15.35
CA GLY A 30 -11.38 23.87 14.25
C GLY A 30 -10.16 22.97 14.11
N GLY A 31 -9.29 22.82 15.10
CA GLY A 31 -8.22 21.81 15.06
C GLY A 31 -8.76 20.42 15.37
N MET A 32 -8.65 19.46 14.41
CA MET A 32 -8.85 18.05 14.69
C MET A 32 -7.63 17.52 15.43
N ASP A 33 -7.86 16.77 16.51
CA ASP A 33 -6.85 16.05 17.30
C ASP A 33 -7.25 14.59 17.46
N GLY A 34 -6.28 13.73 17.69
CA GLY A 34 -6.51 12.29 17.90
C GLY A 34 -5.42 11.42 17.32
N GLU A 35 -5.70 10.14 17.32
CA GLU A 35 -4.78 9.11 16.79
C GLU A 35 -5.45 8.36 15.65
N LEU A 36 -4.65 7.94 14.67
CA LEU A 36 -5.05 7.10 13.55
C LEU A 36 -3.99 6.02 13.35
N SER A 37 -4.42 4.77 13.33
CA SER A 37 -3.54 3.62 13.17
C SER A 37 -3.85 2.85 11.88
N LEU A 38 -2.78 2.51 11.13
CA LEU A 38 -2.88 1.71 9.92
C LEU A 38 -1.93 0.50 9.99
N SER A 39 -2.37 -0.64 9.49
CA SER A 39 -1.48 -1.80 9.29
C SER A 39 -1.80 -2.55 8.01
N GLY A 40 -0.84 -3.27 7.45
CA GLY A 40 -1.12 -4.27 6.42
C GLY A 40 -0.26 -4.23 5.19
N ALA A 41 -0.88 -4.13 4.01
CA ALA A 41 -0.28 -4.40 2.73
C ALA A 41 0.97 -3.56 2.42
N PHE A 42 2.08 -4.23 2.09
CA PHE A 42 3.29 -3.59 1.59
C PHE A 42 3.00 -2.74 0.34
N ALA A 43 2.10 -3.21 -0.53
CA ALA A 43 1.72 -2.50 -1.75
C ALA A 43 1.21 -1.08 -1.48
N LEU A 44 0.47 -0.86 -0.39
CA LEU A 44 -0.14 0.44 -0.07
C LEU A 44 0.73 1.28 0.89
N TYR A 45 1.68 0.65 1.59
CA TYR A 45 2.47 1.29 2.64
C TYR A 45 3.18 2.58 2.20
N PRO A 46 3.92 2.63 1.05
CA PRO A 46 4.60 3.86 0.64
C PRO A 46 3.63 5.03 0.38
N LEU A 47 2.49 4.76 -0.24
CA LEU A 47 1.47 5.77 -0.52
C LEU A 47 0.75 6.22 0.75
N ALA A 48 0.46 5.30 1.67
CA ALA A 48 -0.14 5.61 2.97
C ALA A 48 0.75 6.53 3.80
N VAL A 49 2.08 6.35 3.76
CA VAL A 49 3.04 7.27 4.40
C VAL A 49 2.95 8.67 3.82
N GLN A 50 2.91 8.82 2.49
CA GLN A 50 2.77 10.12 1.84
C GLN A 50 1.44 10.81 2.19
N TRP A 51 0.33 10.07 2.18
CA TRP A 51 -0.96 10.59 2.61
C TRP A 51 -0.95 11.04 4.07
N ALA A 52 -0.34 10.26 4.95
CA ALA A 52 -0.24 10.60 6.37
C ALA A 52 0.61 11.86 6.62
N GLU A 53 1.72 12.02 5.89
CA GLU A 53 2.55 13.22 5.99
C GLU A 53 1.79 14.49 5.57
N GLU A 54 1.05 14.42 4.47
CA GLU A 54 0.25 15.56 4.00
C GLU A 54 -0.97 15.80 4.91
N PHE A 55 -1.64 14.74 5.37
CA PHE A 55 -2.74 14.85 6.31
C PHE A 55 -2.32 15.52 7.62
N ARG A 56 -1.16 15.17 8.16
CA ARG A 56 -0.57 15.84 9.34
C ARG A 56 -0.21 17.30 9.09
N SER A 57 0.09 17.70 7.86
CA SER A 57 0.30 19.10 7.53
C SER A 57 -1.00 19.92 7.59
N ILE A 58 -2.14 19.26 7.35
CA ILE A 58 -3.49 19.86 7.47
C ILE A 58 -3.99 19.82 8.92
N TYR A 59 -3.73 18.70 9.63
CA TYR A 59 -4.15 18.45 11.00
C TYR A 59 -2.95 18.13 11.89
N PRO A 60 -2.18 19.14 12.35
CA PRO A 60 -0.91 18.93 13.04
C PRO A 60 -1.02 18.21 14.40
N ASP A 61 -2.20 18.25 15.02
CA ASP A 61 -2.45 17.64 16.32
C ASP A 61 -2.93 16.16 16.18
N VAL A 62 -3.03 15.63 14.94
CA VAL A 62 -3.34 14.23 14.67
C VAL A 62 -2.06 13.40 14.57
N ARG A 63 -1.99 12.34 15.37
CA ARG A 63 -0.94 11.34 15.29
C ARG A 63 -1.36 10.22 14.34
N VAL A 64 -0.48 9.85 13.40
CA VAL A 64 -0.71 8.74 12.47
C VAL A 64 0.39 7.71 12.61
N ASP A 65 0.04 6.47 12.98
CA ASP A 65 0.94 5.32 13.09
C ASP A 65 0.66 4.32 11.97
N ILE A 66 1.71 3.94 11.21
CA ILE A 66 1.57 3.04 10.06
C ILE A 66 2.56 1.88 10.16
N SER A 67 2.10 0.66 9.95
CA SER A 67 2.94 -0.53 9.94
C SER A 67 2.65 -1.42 8.73
N ALA A 68 3.70 -2.00 8.13
CA ALA A 68 3.55 -3.01 7.08
C ALA A 68 3.59 -4.43 7.66
N GLY A 69 2.98 -5.40 6.97
CA GLY A 69 2.95 -6.79 7.42
C GLY A 69 2.11 -7.73 6.53
N GLY A 70 1.75 -7.25 5.33
CA GLY A 70 0.93 -8.00 4.36
C GLY A 70 -0.57 -7.73 4.51
N ALA A 71 -1.31 -7.98 3.41
CA ALA A 71 -2.76 -7.70 3.33
C ALA A 71 -3.58 -8.52 4.33
N GLY A 72 -3.18 -9.77 4.58
CA GLY A 72 -3.84 -10.64 5.57
C GLY A 72 -3.74 -10.08 6.98
N LYS A 73 -2.58 -9.49 7.36
CA LYS A 73 -2.43 -8.78 8.63
C LYS A 73 -3.36 -7.57 8.68
N GLY A 74 -3.39 -6.73 7.64
CA GLY A 74 -4.25 -5.55 7.58
C GLY A 74 -5.73 -5.88 7.77
N MET A 75 -6.21 -6.90 7.06
CA MET A 75 -7.58 -7.39 7.19
C MET A 75 -7.88 -7.89 8.62
N THR A 76 -6.97 -8.69 9.18
CA THR A 76 -7.15 -9.24 10.54
C THR A 76 -7.14 -8.16 11.61
N ASP A 77 -6.20 -7.22 11.53
CA ASP A 77 -6.07 -6.13 12.50
C ASP A 77 -7.29 -5.20 12.47
N ALA A 78 -7.78 -4.85 11.27
CA ALA A 78 -8.98 -4.04 11.12
C ALA A 78 -10.22 -4.74 11.68
N LEU A 79 -10.47 -6.00 11.32
CA LEU A 79 -11.62 -6.75 11.83
C LEU A 79 -11.56 -7.01 13.34
N ALA A 80 -10.36 -7.14 13.91
CA ALA A 80 -10.15 -7.25 15.35
C ALA A 80 -10.25 -5.91 16.10
N GLY A 81 -10.26 -4.78 15.38
CA GLY A 81 -10.22 -3.43 15.96
C GLY A 81 -8.87 -3.10 16.62
N VAL A 82 -7.79 -3.72 16.14
CA VAL A 82 -6.41 -3.44 16.57
C VAL A 82 -5.89 -2.16 15.91
N VAL A 83 -6.36 -1.88 14.69
CA VAL A 83 -6.11 -0.64 13.96
C VAL A 83 -7.41 -0.07 13.43
N ASP A 84 -7.42 1.23 13.16
CA ASP A 84 -8.56 1.92 12.59
C ASP A 84 -8.73 1.57 11.11
N LEU A 85 -7.60 1.40 10.39
CA LEU A 85 -7.57 1.13 8.96
C LEU A 85 -6.63 -0.03 8.63
N GLY A 86 -7.17 -1.09 8.01
CA GLY A 86 -6.39 -2.15 7.40
C GLY A 86 -6.00 -1.79 5.96
N MET A 87 -4.72 -1.87 5.62
CA MET A 87 -4.25 -1.77 4.25
C MET A 87 -4.35 -3.14 3.57
N VAL A 88 -5.17 -3.25 2.51
CA VAL A 88 -5.45 -4.52 1.83
C VAL A 88 -5.23 -4.36 0.32
N SER A 89 -4.46 -5.26 -0.28
CA SER A 89 -4.08 -5.23 -1.70
C SER A 89 -4.71 -6.36 -2.51
N ARG A 90 -5.96 -6.63 -2.24
CA ARG A 90 -6.85 -7.57 -2.93
C ARG A 90 -8.29 -7.22 -2.62
N GLU A 91 -9.22 -7.85 -3.30
CA GLU A 91 -10.64 -7.71 -2.99
C GLU A 91 -10.97 -8.13 -1.55
N VAL A 92 -11.97 -7.47 -0.97
CA VAL A 92 -12.59 -7.90 0.28
C VAL A 92 -13.53 -9.05 -0.04
N TYR A 93 -13.34 -10.19 0.63
CA TYR A 93 -14.13 -11.38 0.34
C TYR A 93 -15.46 -11.42 1.11
N PRO A 94 -16.49 -12.07 0.56
CA PRO A 94 -17.79 -12.20 1.23
C PRO A 94 -17.73 -12.70 2.68
N PRO A 95 -16.83 -13.66 3.06
CA PRO A 95 -16.69 -14.06 4.47
C PRO A 95 -16.09 -12.96 5.38
N GLU A 96 -15.35 -12.00 4.82
CA GLU A 96 -14.79 -10.86 5.54
C GLU A 96 -15.83 -9.75 5.68
N GLU A 97 -16.61 -9.49 4.62
CA GLU A 97 -17.77 -8.60 4.66
C GLU A 97 -18.80 -9.08 5.69
N ALA A 98 -19.05 -10.39 5.75
CA ALA A 98 -19.95 -11.00 6.74
C ALA A 98 -19.45 -10.81 8.20
N LYS A 99 -18.15 -10.54 8.41
CA LYS A 99 -17.54 -10.18 9.69
C LYS A 99 -17.52 -8.66 9.93
N GLY A 100 -18.05 -7.89 9.00
CA GLY A 100 -18.15 -6.44 9.07
C GLY A 100 -17.01 -5.69 8.37
N ALA A 101 -16.20 -6.33 7.52
CA ALA A 101 -15.22 -5.60 6.73
C ALA A 101 -15.91 -4.67 5.73
N VAL A 102 -15.48 -3.41 5.72
CA VAL A 102 -15.89 -2.40 4.74
C VAL A 102 -14.65 -1.88 4.04
N GLY A 103 -14.58 -2.07 2.71
CA GLY A 103 -13.45 -1.67 1.90
C GLY A 103 -13.70 -0.37 1.14
N PHE A 104 -12.77 0.57 1.24
CA PHE A 104 -12.71 1.79 0.46
C PHE A 104 -11.59 1.65 -0.57
N ALA A 105 -11.91 1.54 -1.86
CA ALA A 105 -10.93 1.48 -2.92
C ALA A 105 -10.22 2.84 -3.05
N VAL A 106 -8.89 2.88 -2.93
CA VAL A 106 -8.13 4.13 -2.81
C VAL A 106 -7.06 4.31 -3.87
N ALA A 107 -6.57 3.23 -4.46
CA ALA A 107 -5.59 3.23 -5.54
C ALA A 107 -5.67 1.91 -6.32
N LYS A 108 -5.08 1.86 -7.52
CA LYS A 108 -4.85 0.61 -8.27
C LYS A 108 -3.35 0.40 -8.44
N ASP A 109 -2.91 -0.84 -8.36
CA ASP A 109 -1.52 -1.28 -8.49
C ASP A 109 -1.47 -2.59 -9.28
N ALA A 110 -0.29 -3.12 -9.54
CA ALA A 110 -0.13 -4.45 -10.12
C ALA A 110 1.05 -5.21 -9.50
N VAL A 111 1.01 -6.53 -9.65
CA VAL A 111 2.13 -7.42 -9.39
C VAL A 111 2.80 -7.76 -10.70
N ALA A 112 4.12 -7.70 -10.74
CA ALA A 112 4.91 -8.04 -11.91
C ALA A 112 5.99 -9.06 -11.55
N ALA A 113 6.31 -9.95 -12.49
CA ALA A 113 7.47 -10.82 -12.33
C ALA A 113 8.77 -10.00 -12.39
N THR A 114 9.72 -10.32 -11.52
CA THR A 114 11.03 -9.68 -11.45
C THR A 114 12.13 -10.70 -11.62
N VAL A 115 13.17 -10.35 -12.40
CA VAL A 115 14.34 -11.19 -12.67
C VAL A 115 15.61 -10.44 -12.36
N ASN A 116 16.70 -11.17 -12.09
CA ASN A 116 18.00 -10.54 -11.89
C ASN A 116 18.52 -9.90 -13.19
N ALA A 117 18.95 -8.64 -13.12
CA ALA A 117 19.44 -7.91 -14.28
C ALA A 117 20.74 -8.48 -14.89
N ALA A 118 21.52 -9.28 -14.13
CA ALA A 118 22.71 -9.97 -14.59
C ALA A 118 22.45 -11.42 -15.05
N ASN A 119 21.15 -11.81 -15.19
CA ASN A 119 20.81 -13.15 -15.67
C ASN A 119 21.46 -13.43 -17.02
N PRO A 120 22.13 -14.58 -17.21
CA PRO A 120 22.79 -14.92 -18.49
C PRO A 120 21.85 -14.89 -19.72
N LYS A 121 20.55 -15.05 -19.50
CA LYS A 121 19.50 -15.06 -20.54
C LYS A 121 18.71 -13.76 -20.61
N ILE A 122 19.13 -12.72 -19.89
CA ILE A 122 18.32 -11.51 -19.74
C ILE A 122 17.87 -10.88 -21.06
N LYS A 123 18.75 -10.86 -22.07
CA LYS A 123 18.41 -10.30 -23.37
C LYS A 123 17.28 -11.09 -24.05
N GLU A 124 17.38 -12.41 -24.05
CA GLU A 124 16.38 -13.32 -24.63
C GLU A 124 15.06 -13.25 -23.86
N LEU A 125 15.12 -13.19 -22.52
CA LEU A 125 13.96 -13.04 -21.65
C LEU A 125 13.18 -11.72 -21.93
N LEU A 126 13.88 -10.62 -22.14
CA LEU A 126 13.25 -9.34 -22.46
C LEU A 126 12.70 -9.25 -23.90
N GLU A 127 13.28 -10.02 -24.83
CA GLU A 127 12.81 -10.08 -26.22
C GLU A 127 11.61 -11.01 -26.40
N ARG A 128 11.59 -12.13 -25.68
CA ARG A 128 10.54 -13.16 -25.82
C ARG A 128 9.41 -13.04 -24.81
N GLY A 129 9.72 -12.52 -23.63
CA GLY A 129 8.76 -12.46 -22.56
C GLY A 129 8.46 -13.81 -21.91
N MET A 130 7.49 -13.83 -21.02
CA MET A 130 7.00 -15.01 -20.32
C MET A 130 5.50 -15.15 -20.60
N THR A 131 5.08 -16.29 -21.16
CA THR A 131 3.66 -16.58 -21.32
C THR A 131 3.03 -16.96 -19.97
N ARG A 132 1.70 -16.88 -19.87
CA ARG A 132 0.98 -17.34 -18.69
C ARG A 132 1.21 -18.83 -18.42
N GLU A 133 1.32 -19.65 -19.48
CA GLU A 133 1.61 -21.08 -19.37
C GLU A 133 3.00 -21.35 -18.78
N ALA A 134 4.02 -20.56 -19.19
CA ALA A 134 5.35 -20.64 -18.59
C ALA A 134 5.30 -20.22 -17.10
N ALA A 135 4.56 -19.18 -16.74
CA ALA A 135 4.38 -18.76 -15.37
C ALA A 135 3.69 -19.84 -14.51
N ILE A 136 2.69 -20.56 -15.06
CA ILE A 136 2.07 -21.71 -14.38
C ILE A 136 3.11 -22.81 -14.10
N LYS A 137 3.99 -23.13 -15.06
CA LYS A 137 5.06 -24.11 -14.87
C LYS A 137 6.08 -23.67 -13.82
N ILE A 138 6.31 -22.37 -13.68
CA ILE A 138 7.23 -21.82 -12.69
C ILE A 138 6.61 -21.89 -11.29
N TRP A 139 5.42 -21.32 -11.07
CA TRP A 139 4.88 -21.06 -9.75
C TRP A 139 3.75 -21.98 -9.29
N ILE A 140 3.08 -22.70 -10.19
CA ILE A 140 1.98 -23.60 -9.79
C ILE A 140 2.42 -25.06 -9.84
N THR A 141 2.91 -25.55 -10.99
CA THR A 141 3.28 -26.96 -11.10
C THR A 141 4.73 -27.22 -10.67
N GLY A 142 5.57 -26.19 -10.67
CA GLY A 142 7.00 -26.33 -10.37
C GLY A 142 7.75 -27.20 -11.38
N GLU A 143 7.22 -27.37 -12.59
CA GLU A 143 7.85 -28.18 -13.66
C GLU A 143 9.06 -27.47 -14.27
N ALA A 144 9.02 -26.14 -14.40
CA ALA A 144 10.14 -25.36 -14.91
C ALA A 144 11.32 -25.41 -13.92
N LYS A 145 12.47 -25.92 -14.35
CA LYS A 145 13.71 -26.05 -13.56
C LYS A 145 14.85 -25.24 -14.15
N THR A 146 14.74 -24.89 -15.42
CA THR A 146 15.75 -24.16 -16.16
C THR A 146 15.14 -22.95 -16.87
N TRP A 147 15.96 -21.99 -17.22
CA TRP A 147 15.54 -20.89 -18.06
C TRP A 147 15.17 -21.35 -19.47
N GLY A 148 15.73 -22.50 -19.93
CA GLY A 148 15.31 -23.17 -21.14
C GLY A 148 13.86 -23.63 -21.10
N ASP A 149 13.36 -24.14 -19.95
CA ASP A 149 11.95 -24.52 -19.79
C ASP A 149 11.02 -23.30 -19.95
N VAL A 150 11.46 -22.11 -19.52
CA VAL A 150 10.71 -20.85 -19.65
C VAL A 150 10.72 -20.35 -21.09
N LEU A 151 11.86 -20.45 -21.77
CA LEU A 151 12.08 -19.95 -23.13
C LEU A 151 11.68 -20.95 -24.23
N GLY A 152 11.38 -22.22 -23.87
CA GLY A 152 11.11 -23.27 -24.84
C GLY A 152 12.36 -23.65 -25.64
N THR A 153 13.52 -23.75 -24.99
CA THR A 153 14.82 -24.13 -25.56
C THR A 153 15.48 -25.25 -24.76
N ASP A 154 16.57 -25.84 -25.30
CA ASP A 154 17.35 -26.89 -24.62
C ASP A 154 18.40 -26.30 -23.64
N ASP A 155 18.27 -25.03 -23.23
CA ASP A 155 19.20 -24.38 -22.32
C ASP A 155 19.04 -24.90 -20.89
N ASP A 156 20.15 -25.29 -20.26
CA ASP A 156 20.18 -25.88 -18.91
C ASP A 156 20.51 -24.88 -17.80
N THR A 157 20.52 -23.58 -18.07
CA THR A 157 20.72 -22.52 -17.08
C THR A 157 19.70 -22.67 -15.94
N PRO A 158 20.13 -22.82 -14.69
CA PRO A 158 19.20 -23.03 -13.57
C PRO A 158 18.16 -21.93 -13.41
N LEU A 159 16.98 -22.29 -12.93
CA LEU A 159 15.91 -21.36 -12.56
C LEU A 159 15.66 -21.46 -11.06
N HIS A 160 15.84 -20.35 -10.33
CA HIS A 160 15.56 -20.25 -8.92
C HIS A 160 14.32 -19.41 -8.68
N VAL A 161 13.28 -20.04 -8.13
CA VAL A 161 11.96 -19.43 -7.98
C VAL A 161 11.76 -18.92 -6.57
N TYR A 162 11.33 -17.66 -6.43
CA TYR A 162 10.99 -17.02 -5.16
C TYR A 162 9.49 -16.75 -5.09
N THR A 163 8.92 -16.97 -3.91
CA THR A 163 7.53 -16.69 -3.56
C THR A 163 7.42 -16.02 -2.20
N ARG A 164 6.22 -15.74 -1.74
CA ARG A 164 5.95 -15.05 -0.46
C ARG A 164 5.66 -16.04 0.65
N SER A 165 6.24 -15.77 1.85
CA SER A 165 5.96 -16.53 3.07
C SER A 165 4.84 -15.93 3.93
N ASP A 166 4.47 -14.68 3.71
CA ASP A 166 3.39 -13.99 4.42
C ASP A 166 2.07 -14.04 3.63
N ALA A 167 0.95 -13.97 4.33
CA ALA A 167 -0.37 -13.84 3.73
C ALA A 167 -0.51 -12.45 3.11
N CYS A 168 -0.41 -12.36 1.78
CA CYS A 168 -0.33 -11.07 1.10
C CYS A 168 -1.10 -11.04 -0.23
N GLY A 169 -1.63 -9.86 -0.55
CA GLY A 169 -2.35 -9.66 -1.80
C GLY A 169 -1.48 -9.81 -3.05
N ALA A 170 -0.15 -9.63 -2.97
CA ALA A 170 0.73 -9.87 -4.11
C ALA A 170 0.72 -11.34 -4.52
N ALA A 171 0.97 -12.25 -3.57
CA ALA A 171 0.95 -13.70 -3.83
C ALA A 171 -0.45 -14.18 -4.23
N GLU A 172 -1.49 -13.69 -3.54
CA GLU A 172 -2.87 -14.05 -3.85
C GLU A 172 -3.28 -13.62 -5.26
N THR A 173 -3.00 -12.37 -5.64
CA THR A 173 -3.32 -11.84 -6.97
C THR A 173 -2.51 -12.52 -8.08
N TRP A 174 -1.23 -12.82 -7.82
CA TRP A 174 -0.37 -13.55 -8.74
C TRP A 174 -0.89 -14.99 -8.97
N ALA A 175 -1.19 -15.70 -7.90
CA ALA A 175 -1.77 -17.04 -7.95
C ALA A 175 -3.13 -17.07 -8.66
N LEU A 176 -4.00 -16.09 -8.41
CA LEU A 176 -5.30 -15.96 -9.06
C LEU A 176 -5.16 -15.81 -10.59
N TRP A 177 -4.19 -15.00 -11.06
CA TRP A 177 -3.86 -14.89 -12.47
C TRP A 177 -3.45 -16.24 -13.07
N LEU A 178 -2.74 -17.07 -12.30
CA LEU A 178 -2.29 -18.40 -12.72
C LEU A 178 -3.37 -19.49 -12.57
N GLY A 179 -4.53 -19.16 -11.97
CA GLY A 179 -5.64 -20.10 -11.75
C GLY A 179 -5.51 -20.93 -10.47
N GLY A 180 -4.66 -20.50 -9.53
CA GLY A 180 -4.44 -21.11 -8.22
C GLY A 180 -4.77 -20.18 -7.06
N LYS A 181 -4.30 -20.57 -5.88
CA LYS A 181 -4.32 -19.81 -4.63
C LYS A 181 -2.91 -19.54 -4.15
N GLN A 182 -2.74 -18.63 -3.19
CA GLN A 182 -1.41 -18.33 -2.64
C GLN A 182 -0.68 -19.58 -2.16
N GLU A 183 -1.39 -20.50 -1.53
CA GLU A 183 -0.84 -21.75 -0.99
C GLU A 183 -0.32 -22.73 -2.07
N ASP A 184 -0.77 -22.57 -3.31
CA ASP A 184 -0.36 -23.37 -4.46
C ASP A 184 0.97 -22.88 -5.07
N LEU A 185 1.45 -21.69 -4.65
CA LEU A 185 2.65 -21.09 -5.23
C LEU A 185 3.93 -21.84 -4.83
N PHE A 186 4.61 -22.38 -5.83
CA PHE A 186 5.91 -23.02 -5.70
C PHE A 186 7.05 -21.99 -5.60
N GLY A 187 8.12 -22.37 -4.89
CA GLY A 187 9.35 -21.57 -4.79
C GLY A 187 9.86 -21.41 -3.37
N THR A 188 11.02 -20.77 -3.24
CA THR A 188 11.59 -20.38 -1.94
C THR A 188 10.80 -19.24 -1.34
N ALA A 189 10.16 -19.48 -0.21
CA ALA A 189 9.30 -18.53 0.46
C ALA A 189 10.10 -17.44 1.19
N VAL A 190 9.83 -16.17 0.88
CA VAL A 190 10.51 -14.98 1.43
C VAL A 190 9.51 -13.99 1.97
N PHE A 191 9.81 -13.36 3.10
CA PHE A 191 8.93 -12.42 3.76
C PHE A 191 8.94 -11.03 3.09
N GLY A 192 7.78 -10.54 2.70
CA GLY A 192 7.55 -9.18 2.20
C GLY A 192 8.08 -8.93 0.79
N ASP A 193 7.57 -7.90 0.14
CA ASP A 193 8.07 -7.44 -1.17
C ASP A 193 9.57 -7.07 -1.12
N PRO A 194 10.06 -6.31 -0.12
CA PRO A 194 11.48 -6.02 -0.02
C PRO A 194 12.36 -7.26 0.03
N GLY A 195 11.87 -8.31 0.71
CA GLY A 195 12.60 -9.59 0.81
C GLY A 195 12.70 -10.30 -0.54
N VAL A 196 11.61 -10.41 -1.29
CA VAL A 196 11.61 -11.03 -2.62
C VAL A 196 12.50 -10.23 -3.59
N ALA A 197 12.37 -8.90 -3.63
CA ALA A 197 13.21 -8.05 -4.45
C ALA A 197 14.70 -8.25 -4.15
N ALA A 198 15.08 -8.27 -2.85
CA ALA A 198 16.46 -8.51 -2.42
C ALA A 198 16.95 -9.93 -2.73
N ALA A 199 16.08 -10.94 -2.68
CA ALA A 199 16.44 -12.33 -3.04
C ALA A 199 16.76 -12.41 -4.54
N VAL A 200 15.89 -11.88 -5.40
CA VAL A 200 16.10 -11.84 -6.85
C VAL A 200 17.35 -11.02 -7.20
N GLN A 201 17.57 -9.86 -6.54
CA GLN A 201 18.75 -9.03 -6.77
C GLN A 201 20.08 -9.76 -6.52
N LYS A 202 20.11 -10.65 -5.53
CA LYS A 202 21.32 -11.39 -5.13
C LYS A 202 21.56 -12.68 -5.91
N ASP A 203 20.56 -13.17 -6.60
CA ASP A 203 20.60 -14.46 -7.31
C ASP A 203 20.46 -14.26 -8.82
N ILE A 204 21.56 -14.43 -9.55
CA ILE A 204 21.59 -14.24 -11.02
C ILE A 204 20.66 -15.17 -11.79
N TYR A 205 20.20 -16.24 -11.18
CA TYR A 205 19.25 -17.20 -11.76
C TYR A 205 17.82 -17.00 -11.24
N GLY A 206 17.63 -15.98 -10.37
CA GLY A 206 16.40 -15.74 -9.64
C GLY A 206 15.28 -15.15 -10.47
N ILE A 207 14.07 -15.65 -10.19
CA ILE A 207 12.80 -15.01 -10.59
C ILE A 207 11.89 -14.91 -9.35
N GLY A 208 11.20 -13.83 -9.22
CA GLY A 208 10.17 -13.60 -8.21
C GLY A 208 9.03 -12.77 -8.76
N PHE A 209 8.14 -12.31 -7.90
CA PHE A 209 7.11 -11.32 -8.24
C PHE A 209 7.00 -10.26 -7.14
N ASN A 210 6.81 -9.03 -7.57
CA ASN A 210 6.76 -7.87 -6.68
C ASN A 210 5.63 -6.92 -7.07
N ASN A 211 5.10 -6.19 -6.10
CA ASN A 211 4.31 -5.00 -6.38
C ASN A 211 5.18 -3.96 -7.12
N ILE A 212 4.57 -3.16 -8.00
CA ILE A 212 5.29 -2.16 -8.84
C ILE A 212 6.22 -1.26 -8.00
N GLY A 213 5.76 -0.79 -6.84
CA GLY A 213 6.55 0.07 -5.95
C GLY A 213 7.84 -0.56 -5.40
N TYR A 214 8.03 -1.87 -5.56
CA TYR A 214 9.26 -2.59 -5.18
C TYR A 214 10.03 -3.15 -6.38
N ALA A 215 9.43 -3.12 -7.56
CA ALA A 215 10.10 -3.44 -8.82
C ALA A 215 10.82 -2.24 -9.42
N TYR A 216 10.31 -1.04 -9.19
CA TYR A 216 10.84 0.22 -9.71
C TYR A 216 11.24 1.17 -8.58
N ASP A 217 12.27 1.95 -8.83
CA ASP A 217 12.70 3.06 -7.99
C ASP A 217 11.70 4.24 -8.09
N ASN A 218 11.37 4.83 -6.95
CA ASN A 218 10.33 5.85 -6.88
C ASN A 218 10.78 7.23 -7.40
N ASP A 219 12.08 7.50 -7.42
CA ASP A 219 12.62 8.81 -7.82
C ASP A 219 12.97 8.82 -9.31
N THR A 220 13.58 7.73 -9.79
CA THR A 220 14.05 7.62 -11.19
C THR A 220 13.02 6.97 -12.12
N HIS A 221 12.00 6.31 -11.58
CA HIS A 221 10.99 5.52 -12.28
C HIS A 221 11.56 4.38 -13.15
N LYS A 222 12.82 4.02 -12.95
CA LYS A 222 13.47 2.88 -13.60
C LYS A 222 13.38 1.63 -12.72
N PRO A 223 13.55 0.43 -13.29
CA PRO A 223 13.68 -0.76 -12.47
C PRO A 223 14.77 -0.58 -11.40
N ASN A 224 14.53 -1.10 -10.21
CA ASN A 224 15.49 -1.05 -9.11
C ASN A 224 16.81 -1.72 -9.49
N ASP A 225 17.92 -1.21 -8.96
CA ASP A 225 19.26 -1.74 -9.24
C ASP A 225 19.31 -3.27 -9.05
N GLY A 226 19.87 -3.95 -10.04
CA GLY A 226 20.07 -5.40 -10.02
C GLY A 226 18.85 -6.25 -10.34
N ILE A 227 17.68 -5.66 -10.58
CA ILE A 227 16.48 -6.37 -11.04
C ILE A 227 15.90 -5.71 -12.30
N LEU A 228 15.16 -6.50 -13.08
CA LEU A 228 14.34 -6.04 -14.20
C LEU A 228 12.95 -6.67 -14.09
N VAL A 229 11.96 -5.99 -14.66
CA VAL A 229 10.62 -6.57 -14.78
C VAL A 229 10.58 -7.47 -16.00
N MET A 230 10.15 -8.71 -15.79
CA MET A 230 9.96 -9.70 -16.84
C MET A 230 8.71 -9.37 -17.65
N PRO A 231 8.80 -9.09 -18.95
CA PRO A 231 7.63 -8.86 -19.79
C PRO A 231 6.74 -10.11 -19.86
N ILE A 232 5.43 -9.90 -19.97
CA ILE A 232 4.47 -10.95 -20.27
C ILE A 232 4.20 -10.91 -21.78
N ASP A 233 4.39 -12.05 -22.43
CA ASP A 233 3.92 -12.33 -23.80
C ASP A 233 2.43 -12.67 -23.70
N ILE A 234 1.60 -11.65 -23.90
CA ILE A 234 0.15 -11.70 -23.61
C ILE A 234 -0.59 -12.50 -24.70
N ASP A 235 -0.18 -12.33 -25.95
CA ASP A 235 -0.81 -13.01 -27.10
C ASP A 235 -0.19 -14.39 -27.40
N GLY A 236 0.90 -14.75 -26.70
CA GLY A 236 1.55 -16.07 -26.81
C GLY A 236 2.28 -16.29 -28.13
N ASN A 237 2.69 -15.22 -28.84
CA ASN A 237 3.37 -15.33 -30.12
C ASN A 237 4.88 -15.61 -30.04
N GLY A 238 5.44 -15.72 -28.84
CA GLY A 238 6.85 -16.05 -28.55
C GLY A 238 7.79 -14.84 -28.65
N ARG A 239 7.27 -13.62 -28.61
CA ARG A 239 8.06 -12.38 -28.65
C ARG A 239 7.27 -11.21 -28.06
N ILE A 240 7.97 -10.27 -27.45
CA ILE A 240 7.38 -9.02 -26.97
C ILE A 240 7.17 -8.05 -28.15
N THR A 241 5.91 -7.80 -28.47
CA THR A 241 5.48 -6.87 -29.50
C THR A 241 5.62 -5.41 -29.03
N PRO A 242 5.57 -4.41 -29.92
CA PRO A 242 5.58 -3.00 -29.51
C PRO A 242 4.48 -2.63 -28.52
N ASP A 243 3.30 -3.25 -28.62
CA ASP A 243 2.16 -2.98 -27.71
C ASP A 243 2.34 -3.61 -26.33
N GLU A 244 3.27 -4.56 -26.18
CA GLU A 244 3.64 -5.20 -24.92
C GLU A 244 4.93 -4.62 -24.33
N ARG A 245 5.58 -3.63 -24.98
CA ARG A 245 6.83 -2.99 -24.54
C ARG A 245 6.59 -1.80 -23.62
N PHE A 246 6.10 -2.04 -22.44
CA PHE A 246 5.83 -0.97 -21.47
C PHE A 246 6.51 -1.19 -20.09
N TYR A 247 7.44 -2.14 -19.98
CA TYR A 247 8.07 -2.51 -18.70
C TYR A 247 9.39 -1.78 -18.42
N ASP A 248 9.86 -0.92 -19.30
CA ASP A 248 11.15 -0.23 -19.21
C ASP A 248 11.13 0.92 -18.18
N THR A 249 9.96 1.51 -17.91
CA THR A 249 9.77 2.50 -16.88
C THR A 249 8.46 2.28 -16.12
N LYS A 250 8.43 2.73 -14.87
CA LYS A 250 7.24 2.70 -14.01
C LYS A 250 6.07 3.42 -14.66
N ASP A 251 6.31 4.62 -15.22
CA ASP A 251 5.26 5.43 -15.84
C ASP A 251 4.58 4.72 -17.00
N ARG A 252 5.35 4.13 -17.91
CA ARG A 252 4.80 3.38 -19.05
C ARG A 252 4.03 2.14 -18.59
N PHE A 253 4.51 1.48 -17.54
CA PHE A 253 3.81 0.33 -16.98
C PHE A 253 2.48 0.73 -16.34
N ILE A 254 2.44 1.84 -15.59
CA ILE A 254 1.22 2.38 -14.99
C ILE A 254 0.21 2.79 -16.08
N GLU A 255 0.68 3.47 -17.13
CA GLU A 255 -0.14 3.84 -18.28
C GLU A 255 -0.75 2.60 -18.95
N ALA A 256 0.04 1.55 -19.18
CA ALA A 256 -0.44 0.30 -19.75
C ALA A 256 -1.50 -0.39 -18.88
N ILE A 257 -1.37 -0.32 -17.55
CA ILE A 257 -2.39 -0.85 -16.61
C ILE A 257 -3.66 0.00 -16.66
N ALA A 258 -3.54 1.33 -16.76
CA ALA A 258 -4.67 2.24 -16.86
C ALA A 258 -5.45 2.06 -18.17
N GLU A 259 -4.77 1.66 -19.22
CA GLU A 259 -5.32 1.34 -20.55
C GLU A 259 -5.77 -0.12 -20.72
N ASP A 260 -5.78 -0.91 -19.62
CA ASP A 260 -6.12 -2.34 -19.61
C ASP A 260 -5.27 -3.22 -20.54
N LYS A 261 -4.06 -2.77 -20.89
CA LYS A 261 -3.07 -3.55 -21.66
C LYS A 261 -2.36 -4.61 -20.81
N TYR A 262 -2.31 -4.43 -19.51
CA TYR A 262 -1.76 -5.40 -18.56
C TYR A 262 -2.89 -6.21 -17.93
N PRO A 263 -2.73 -7.54 -17.73
CA PRO A 263 -3.80 -8.40 -17.19
C PRO A 263 -4.34 -7.95 -15.82
N SER A 264 -5.63 -8.11 -15.60
CA SER A 264 -6.26 -7.85 -14.31
C SER A 264 -7.13 -9.05 -13.90
N PRO A 265 -6.72 -9.91 -12.91
CA PRO A 265 -5.41 -9.86 -12.25
C PRO A 265 -4.24 -10.11 -13.21
N PRO A 266 -2.98 -9.76 -12.86
CA PRO A 266 -2.45 -9.35 -11.57
C PRO A 266 -2.50 -7.83 -11.26
N ALA A 267 -3.12 -7.00 -12.12
CA ALA A 267 -3.54 -5.66 -11.70
C ALA A 267 -4.76 -5.76 -10.78
N ARG A 268 -4.85 -4.90 -9.75
CA ARG A 268 -5.92 -4.92 -8.75
C ARG A 268 -6.09 -3.59 -8.04
N ASP A 269 -7.24 -3.39 -7.43
CA ASP A 269 -7.48 -2.28 -6.53
C ASP A 269 -6.81 -2.52 -5.17
N LEU A 270 -6.47 -1.42 -4.52
CA LEU A 270 -5.96 -1.36 -3.15
C LEU A 270 -6.99 -0.68 -2.26
N TYR A 271 -7.17 -1.21 -1.06
CA TYR A 271 -8.25 -0.81 -0.16
C TYR A 271 -7.71 -0.35 1.20
N LEU A 272 -8.36 0.67 1.75
CA LEU A 272 -8.41 0.89 3.18
C LEU A 272 -9.65 0.16 3.70
N VAL A 273 -9.48 -0.71 4.70
CA VAL A 273 -10.55 -1.54 5.24
C VAL A 273 -10.81 -1.16 6.69
N THR A 274 -12.09 -1.04 7.05
CA THR A 274 -12.57 -0.78 8.40
C THR A 274 -13.48 -1.90 8.89
N LYS A 275 -13.71 -1.96 10.20
CA LYS A 275 -14.77 -2.79 10.78
C LYS A 275 -16.07 -1.99 10.90
N GLY A 276 -17.00 -2.21 9.98
CA GLY A 276 -18.16 -1.35 9.79
C GLY A 276 -17.77 -0.02 9.12
N VAL A 277 -18.75 0.80 8.78
CA VAL A 277 -18.49 2.15 8.28
C VAL A 277 -18.01 3.01 9.45
N PRO A 278 -16.85 3.69 9.35
CA PRO A 278 -16.29 4.44 10.46
C PRO A 278 -17.12 5.69 10.77
N THR A 279 -17.19 6.05 12.03
CA THR A 279 -17.91 7.23 12.53
C THR A 279 -17.01 8.17 13.32
N ASP A 280 -15.81 7.72 13.74
CA ASP A 280 -14.86 8.63 14.37
C ASP A 280 -14.35 9.67 13.38
N SER A 281 -14.16 10.90 13.88
CA SER A 281 -13.91 12.07 13.03
C SER A 281 -12.56 11.99 12.32
N VAL A 282 -11.53 11.39 12.92
CA VAL A 282 -10.17 11.34 12.36
C VAL A 282 -10.12 10.33 11.21
N THR A 283 -10.64 9.11 11.43
CA THR A 283 -10.70 8.07 10.39
C THR A 283 -11.54 8.52 9.19
N VAL A 284 -12.71 9.11 9.44
CA VAL A 284 -13.59 9.63 8.38
C VAL A 284 -12.88 10.74 7.60
N ALA A 285 -12.25 11.69 8.29
CA ALA A 285 -11.52 12.78 7.64
C ALA A 285 -10.34 12.28 6.80
N PHE A 286 -9.60 11.28 7.31
CA PHE A 286 -8.49 10.69 6.57
C PHE A 286 -8.97 9.97 5.31
N ILE A 287 -10.03 9.14 5.40
CA ILE A 287 -10.58 8.47 4.21
C ILE A 287 -11.09 9.51 3.19
N LYS A 288 -11.82 10.53 3.64
CA LYS A 288 -12.26 11.62 2.75
C LYS A 288 -11.10 12.37 2.12
N TYR A 289 -10.02 12.63 2.87
CA TYR A 289 -8.80 13.22 2.33
C TYR A 289 -8.18 12.33 1.24
N VAL A 290 -8.03 11.01 1.52
CA VAL A 290 -7.48 10.03 0.57
C VAL A 290 -8.32 9.93 -0.70
N LEU A 291 -9.65 9.89 -0.58
CA LEU A 291 -10.58 9.83 -1.71
C LEU A 291 -10.71 11.16 -2.47
N GLY A 292 -10.35 12.27 -1.85
CA GLY A 292 -10.35 13.60 -2.47
C GLY A 292 -8.95 14.03 -2.91
N LYS A 293 -8.37 14.99 -2.19
CA LYS A 293 -7.06 15.58 -2.50
C LYS A 293 -5.92 14.54 -2.54
N GLY A 294 -6.02 13.49 -1.72
CA GLY A 294 -5.04 12.40 -1.68
C GLY A 294 -4.91 11.64 -3.01
N GLN A 295 -5.95 11.64 -3.86
CA GLN A 295 -5.88 11.02 -5.20
C GLN A 295 -4.82 11.66 -6.11
N GLU A 296 -4.54 12.95 -5.93
CA GLU A 296 -3.50 13.66 -6.69
C GLU A 296 -2.08 13.09 -6.44
N LYS A 297 -1.89 12.33 -5.36
CA LYS A 297 -0.62 11.66 -5.02
C LYS A 297 -0.44 10.32 -5.72
N ASN A 298 -1.53 9.69 -6.16
CA ASN A 298 -1.46 8.32 -6.69
C ASN A 298 -0.50 8.21 -7.87
N VAL A 299 -0.70 9.00 -8.91
CA VAL A 299 0.13 8.94 -10.13
C VAL A 299 1.60 9.32 -9.85
N PRO A 300 1.91 10.45 -9.16
CA PRO A 300 3.29 10.76 -8.81
C PRO A 300 3.98 9.70 -7.96
N ALA A 301 3.24 9.02 -7.07
CA ALA A 301 3.78 7.92 -6.25
C ALA A 301 3.87 6.58 -7.02
N GLY A 302 3.40 6.56 -8.26
CA GLY A 302 3.46 5.38 -9.12
C GLY A 302 2.31 4.39 -8.93
N TYR A 303 1.13 4.92 -8.65
CA TYR A 303 -0.13 4.17 -8.60
C TYR A 303 -1.11 4.74 -9.62
N ILE A 304 -2.16 3.99 -9.90
CA ILE A 304 -3.29 4.46 -10.70
C ILE A 304 -4.36 4.99 -9.74
N GLY A 305 -4.89 6.18 -10.05
CA GLY A 305 -6.02 6.77 -9.32
C GLY A 305 -7.30 5.95 -9.49
N MET A 306 -8.23 6.14 -8.57
CA MET A 306 -9.55 5.52 -8.67
C MET A 306 -10.43 6.28 -9.67
N SER A 307 -11.34 5.56 -10.33
CA SER A 307 -12.38 6.18 -11.14
C SER A 307 -13.32 7.03 -10.25
N GLU A 308 -13.84 8.12 -10.83
CA GLU A 308 -14.81 8.99 -10.14
C GLU A 308 -15.99 8.20 -9.55
N GLU A 309 -16.48 7.18 -10.28
CA GLU A 309 -17.57 6.31 -9.81
C GLU A 309 -17.21 5.57 -8.52
N LYS A 310 -15.99 4.99 -8.42
CA LYS A 310 -15.53 4.28 -7.22
C LYS A 310 -15.32 5.22 -6.04
N VAL A 311 -14.75 6.41 -6.31
CA VAL A 311 -14.58 7.47 -5.31
C VAL A 311 -15.93 7.91 -4.76
N GLN A 312 -16.88 8.23 -5.65
CA GLN A 312 -18.22 8.70 -5.24
C GLN A 312 -18.97 7.64 -4.43
N ARG A 313 -18.94 6.37 -4.85
CA ARG A 313 -19.55 5.26 -4.09
C ARG A 313 -18.99 5.18 -2.66
N SER A 314 -17.69 5.35 -2.49
CA SER A 314 -17.04 5.33 -1.17
C SER A 314 -17.44 6.54 -0.32
N LEU A 315 -17.56 7.72 -0.92
CA LEU A 315 -18.02 8.93 -0.23
C LEU A 315 -19.49 8.82 0.19
N ASP A 316 -20.36 8.33 -0.68
CA ASP A 316 -21.79 8.13 -0.40
C ASP A 316 -21.98 7.16 0.79
N MET A 317 -21.16 6.11 0.88
CA MET A 317 -21.17 5.16 1.99
C MET A 317 -20.81 5.85 3.33
N LEU A 318 -19.81 6.72 3.35
CA LEU A 318 -19.43 7.49 4.55
C LEU A 318 -20.52 8.50 4.95
N GLU A 319 -21.18 9.13 4.00
CA GLU A 319 -22.24 10.10 4.26
C GLU A 319 -23.50 9.45 4.80
N ALA A 320 -23.89 8.30 4.24
CA ALA A 320 -25.06 7.53 4.70
C ALA A 320 -24.91 7.10 6.17
N ALA A 321 -23.72 6.67 6.59
CA ALA A 321 -23.43 6.31 7.99
C ALA A 321 -23.53 7.51 8.93
N SER A 322 -22.98 8.64 8.53
CA SER A 322 -23.04 9.88 9.31
C SER A 322 -24.47 10.38 9.52
N ALA A 323 -25.32 10.25 8.49
CA ALA A 323 -26.74 10.66 8.56
C ALA A 323 -27.55 9.74 9.51
N SER A 324 -27.26 8.44 9.53
CA SER A 324 -27.97 7.49 10.41
C SER A 324 -27.63 7.68 11.90
N GLU A 325 -26.41 8.12 12.22
CA GLU A 325 -26.04 8.45 13.63
C GLU A 325 -26.77 9.70 14.15
N VAL A 326 -26.93 10.71 13.29
CA VAL A 326 -27.64 11.95 13.66
C VAL A 326 -29.11 11.68 13.95
N GLN A 327 -29.75 10.71 13.27
CA GLN A 327 -31.15 10.34 13.49
C GLN A 327 -31.37 9.48 14.74
N ASN A 328 -30.33 8.82 15.24
CA ASN A 328 -30.39 7.93 16.42
C ASN A 328 -29.98 8.61 17.73
N ARG A 329 -29.63 9.89 17.70
CA ARG A 329 -29.35 10.76 18.88
C ARG A 329 -30.53 11.69 19.15
#